data_206038bf0af29639492f661d3850ca59
#
_entry.id   206038bf0af29639492f661d3850ca59
#
_cell.length_a   1.000
_cell.length_b   1.000
_cell.length_c   1.000
_cell.angle_alpha   90.00
_cell.angle_beta   90.00
_cell.angle_gamma   90.00
#
_symmetry.space_group_name_H-M   'P 1'
#
loop_
_entity.id
_entity.type
_entity.pdbx_description
1 polymer ?
#
loop_
_entity_poly.entity_id
_entity_poly.type
_entity_poly.pdbx_seq_one_letter_code
_entity_poly.pdbx_strand_id
1 'polypeptide(L)'
;MKRRSSISRRQFVGSAVSSAIVASLPPGKLSWAAAGGSADLSPVPSSPTNPEWKDQGVLNLAKSPYAKLRNVPVRAVTITSGFWAARRQTNVEKSIPSMEKLLEANGRMDNFLRLASKSEAPQRGPAYSDSDVYKWMEAAGFALQSADQPELRDLADKIIKEIVAVQEPSGYLNTYYVGEHAKDRMTSEVQRWGHELYNIGHMIQGAIAYYRATGDRTLLDAGIRFVDGFLLPNF
;
A
#
# COMPACT_ATOMS: atom_id res chain seq x y z
N MET A 1 -5.56 -32.19 40.46
CA MET A 1 -5.24 -31.65 39.12
C MET A 1 -5.76 -30.21 39.01
N LYS A 2 -4.90 -29.20 39.15
CA LYS A 2 -5.29 -27.77 39.01
C LYS A 2 -5.29 -27.41 37.52
N ARG A 3 -6.43 -27.00 36.96
CA ARG A 3 -6.54 -26.44 35.62
C ARG A 3 -5.75 -25.12 35.57
N ARG A 4 -4.75 -25.05 34.70
CA ARG A 4 -4.09 -23.78 34.32
C ARG A 4 -5.07 -22.97 33.48
N SER A 5 -5.50 -21.81 33.98
CA SER A 5 -6.26 -20.84 33.18
C SER A 5 -5.34 -20.19 32.20
N SER A 6 -5.60 -20.36 30.91
CA SER A 6 -4.89 -19.63 29.85
C SER A 6 -5.48 -18.23 29.70
N ILE A 7 -4.66 -17.22 29.90
CA ILE A 7 -5.04 -15.82 29.68
C ILE A 7 -5.13 -15.59 28.17
N SER A 8 -6.23 -15.02 27.68
CA SER A 8 -6.40 -14.69 26.27
C SER A 8 -5.50 -13.50 25.87
N ARG A 9 -5.10 -13.43 24.57
CA ARG A 9 -4.28 -12.31 24.05
C ARG A 9 -4.89 -10.93 24.35
N ARG A 10 -6.22 -10.81 24.33
CA ARG A 10 -6.92 -9.56 24.70
C ARG A 10 -6.76 -9.20 26.17
N GLN A 11 -6.81 -10.17 27.06
CA GLN A 11 -6.61 -9.95 28.49
C GLN A 11 -5.17 -9.60 28.83
N PHE A 12 -4.19 -10.18 28.10
CA PHE A 12 -2.78 -9.84 28.26
C PHE A 12 -2.49 -8.38 27.84
N VAL A 13 -3.00 -7.94 26.69
CA VAL A 13 -2.81 -6.56 26.21
C VAL A 13 -3.51 -5.55 27.13
N GLY A 14 -4.73 -5.83 27.57
CA GLY A 14 -5.47 -4.97 28.51
C GLY A 14 -4.76 -4.81 29.86
N SER A 15 -4.16 -5.88 30.37
CA SER A 15 -3.44 -5.85 31.66
C SER A 15 -2.10 -5.13 31.60
N ALA A 16 -1.39 -5.24 30.44
CA ALA A 16 -0.10 -4.57 30.24
C ALA A 16 -0.23 -3.04 30.14
N VAL A 17 -1.31 -2.55 29.49
CA VAL A 17 -1.57 -1.12 29.35
C VAL A 17 -1.98 -0.49 30.70
N SER A 18 -2.74 -1.20 31.53
CA SER A 18 -3.19 -0.67 32.86
C SER A 18 -2.06 -0.57 33.87
N SER A 19 -1.05 -1.45 33.79
CA SER A 19 0.06 -1.46 34.77
C SER A 19 1.16 -0.44 34.49
N ALA A 20 1.31 0.02 33.23
CA ALA A 20 2.35 0.97 32.85
C ALA A 20 2.01 2.44 33.20
N ILE A 21 0.74 2.77 33.45
CA ILE A 21 0.30 4.14 33.71
C ILE A 21 0.40 4.52 35.21
N VAL A 22 0.46 3.57 36.11
CA VAL A 22 0.42 3.85 37.56
C VAL A 22 1.81 4.01 38.20
N ALA A 23 2.89 3.58 37.56
CA ALA A 23 4.21 3.49 38.18
C ALA A 23 5.18 4.66 37.92
N SER A 24 4.77 5.74 37.23
CA SER A 24 5.73 6.79 36.83
C SER A 24 5.32 8.25 37.07
N LEU A 25 4.37 8.52 37.94
CA LEU A 25 4.01 9.91 38.31
C LEU A 25 4.40 10.25 39.74
N PRO A 26 5.34 11.19 39.96
CA PRO A 26 5.56 11.75 41.28
C PRO A 26 4.36 12.62 41.74
N PRO A 27 4.03 12.69 43.04
CA PRO A 27 2.95 13.53 43.53
C PRO A 27 3.36 15.01 43.47
N GLY A 28 2.99 15.72 42.45
CA GLY A 28 3.26 17.13 42.33
C GLY A 28 2.53 17.76 41.13
N LYS A 29 1.43 18.41 41.46
CA LYS A 29 0.72 19.47 40.70
C LYS A 29 0.91 19.48 39.17
N LEU A 30 0.07 18.75 38.43
CA LEU A 30 -0.23 19.05 37.03
C LEU A 30 -1.11 20.31 36.98
N SER A 31 -0.49 21.47 36.94
CA SER A 31 -1.19 22.67 36.49
C SER A 31 -1.18 22.66 34.96
N TRP A 32 -2.31 22.34 34.37
CA TRP A 32 -2.54 22.52 32.94
C TRP A 32 -2.71 24.03 32.69
N ALA A 33 -1.61 24.72 32.47
CA ALA A 33 -1.65 26.09 31.97
C ALA A 33 -2.14 26.01 30.51
N ALA A 34 -3.40 26.40 30.29
CA ALA A 34 -3.91 26.71 28.97
C ALA A 34 -3.11 27.92 28.42
N ALA A 35 -2.03 27.65 27.71
CA ALA A 35 -1.41 28.63 26.84
C ALA A 35 -2.36 28.80 25.65
N GLY A 36 -3.29 29.76 25.80
CA GLY A 36 -4.13 30.25 24.71
C GLY A 36 -3.30 31.08 23.74
N GLY A 37 -2.46 30.42 22.96
CA GLY A 37 -1.94 30.93 21.71
C GLY A 37 -2.76 30.31 20.59
N SER A 38 -3.61 31.10 19.93
CA SER A 38 -4.16 30.71 18.63
C SER A 38 -2.97 30.60 17.69
N ALA A 39 -2.47 29.39 17.49
CA ALA A 39 -1.55 29.12 16.39
C ALA A 39 -2.30 29.48 15.12
N ASP A 40 -1.82 30.48 14.41
CA ASP A 40 -2.27 30.84 13.08
C ASP A 40 -2.03 29.63 12.17
N LEU A 41 -3.11 28.86 11.89
CA LEU A 41 -3.10 27.73 11.02
C LEU A 41 -3.25 28.15 9.55
N SER A 42 -2.68 29.29 9.19
CA SER A 42 -2.56 29.68 7.79
C SER A 42 -1.90 28.53 7.03
N PRO A 43 -2.43 28.13 5.86
CA PRO A 43 -1.81 27.09 5.07
C PRO A 43 -0.37 27.49 4.76
N VAL A 44 0.60 26.63 5.15
CA VAL A 44 1.97 26.77 4.70
C VAL A 44 1.92 26.84 3.17
N PRO A 45 2.38 27.94 2.54
CA PRO A 45 2.35 28.05 1.09
C PRO A 45 3.20 26.89 0.54
N SER A 46 2.60 26.07 -0.32
CA SER A 46 3.34 25.07 -1.09
C SER A 46 4.42 25.80 -1.89
N SER A 47 5.68 25.44 -1.68
CA SER A 47 6.78 26.00 -2.47
C SER A 47 6.50 25.74 -3.96
N PRO A 48 6.55 26.77 -4.82
CA PRO A 48 6.15 26.66 -6.22
C PRO A 48 7.04 25.74 -7.08
N THR A 49 8.08 25.16 -6.49
CA THR A 49 9.05 24.28 -7.16
C THR A 49 8.84 22.78 -6.84
N ASN A 50 7.91 22.43 -5.94
CA ASN A 50 7.72 21.04 -5.56
C ASN A 50 6.44 20.50 -6.19
N PRO A 51 6.51 19.39 -6.99
CA PRO A 51 5.31 18.81 -7.57
C PRO A 51 4.31 18.44 -6.47
N GLU A 52 3.04 18.75 -6.69
CA GLU A 52 1.94 18.57 -5.71
C GLU A 52 1.90 17.15 -5.10
N TRP A 53 2.26 16.12 -5.89
CA TRP A 53 2.29 14.74 -5.41
C TRP A 53 3.36 14.46 -4.35
N LYS A 54 4.45 15.24 -4.29
CA LYS A 54 5.53 15.07 -3.30
C LYS A 54 5.14 15.49 -1.89
N ASP A 55 4.27 16.47 -1.77
CA ASP A 55 3.90 17.07 -0.48
C ASP A 55 2.62 16.50 0.11
N GLN A 56 2.02 15.52 -0.56
CA GLN A 56 0.83 14.84 -0.06
C GLN A 56 1.20 13.74 0.96
N GLY A 57 0.49 13.74 2.09
CA GLY A 57 0.47 12.60 3.00
C GLY A 57 -0.30 11.41 2.43
N VAL A 58 -0.39 10.31 3.18
CA VAL A 58 -1.07 9.08 2.75
C VAL A 58 -2.54 9.33 2.38
N LEU A 59 -3.22 10.18 3.16
CA LEU A 59 -4.62 10.55 2.91
C LEU A 59 -4.70 12.02 2.46
N ASN A 60 -5.53 12.30 1.47
CA ASN A 60 -5.86 13.66 1.10
C ASN A 60 -7.12 14.11 1.84
N LEU A 61 -6.95 14.91 2.87
CA LEU A 61 -8.03 15.44 3.72
C LEU A 61 -8.43 16.87 3.35
N ALA A 62 -7.88 17.44 2.29
CA ALA A 62 -8.08 18.86 1.94
C ALA A 62 -9.55 19.22 1.66
N LYS A 63 -10.35 18.24 1.19
CA LYS A 63 -11.78 18.43 0.88
C LYS A 63 -12.71 18.04 2.04
N SER A 64 -12.19 17.55 3.16
CA SER A 64 -13.02 17.16 4.30
C SER A 64 -13.38 18.39 5.14
N PRO A 65 -14.66 18.71 5.34
CA PRO A 65 -15.08 19.83 6.19
C PRO A 65 -14.85 19.56 7.69
N TYR A 66 -14.56 18.30 8.05
CA TYR A 66 -14.39 17.87 9.45
C TYR A 66 -12.94 17.64 9.84
N ALA A 67 -12.01 17.55 8.90
CA ALA A 67 -10.62 17.27 9.19
C ALA A 67 -9.92 18.50 9.80
N LYS A 68 -9.51 18.35 11.06
CA LYS A 68 -8.73 19.36 11.80
C LYS A 68 -7.22 19.11 11.76
N LEU A 69 -6.82 17.89 11.37
CA LEU A 69 -5.43 17.48 11.29
C LEU A 69 -5.10 17.11 9.84
N ARG A 70 -3.84 17.25 9.48
CA ARG A 70 -3.31 16.84 8.16
C ARG A 70 -2.25 15.78 8.34
N ASN A 71 -2.16 14.87 7.37
CA ASN A 71 -1.07 13.93 7.32
C ASN A 71 0.26 14.65 7.04
N VAL A 72 1.31 14.17 7.66
CA VAL A 72 2.67 14.55 7.30
C VAL A 72 3.10 13.71 6.09
N PRO A 73 3.70 14.30 5.05
CA PRO A 73 4.26 13.52 3.94
C PRO A 73 5.28 12.50 4.42
N VAL A 74 5.29 11.29 3.85
CA VAL A 74 6.22 10.22 4.26
C VAL A 74 7.67 10.69 4.20
N ARG A 75 8.04 11.41 3.13
CA ARG A 75 9.41 11.92 2.96
C ARG A 75 9.80 13.08 3.90
N ALA A 76 8.85 13.68 4.60
CA ALA A 76 9.13 14.69 5.61
C ALA A 76 9.53 14.09 6.97
N VAL A 77 9.48 12.75 7.10
CA VAL A 77 9.83 12.05 8.34
C VAL A 77 11.02 11.14 8.08
N THR A 78 12.11 11.37 8.81
CA THR A 78 13.31 10.53 8.76
C THR A 78 13.49 9.80 10.08
N ILE A 79 13.54 8.47 10.03
CA ILE A 79 13.83 7.64 11.19
C ILE A 79 15.35 7.44 11.25
N THR A 80 16.01 8.11 12.19
CA THR A 80 17.48 8.18 12.26
C THR A 80 18.12 7.10 13.14
N SER A 81 17.39 6.57 14.13
CA SER A 81 17.96 5.61 15.10
C SER A 81 16.88 4.77 15.79
N GLY A 82 17.32 3.84 16.63
CA GLY A 82 16.47 3.02 17.48
C GLY A 82 15.83 1.83 16.76
N PHE A 83 14.86 1.21 17.41
CA PHE A 83 14.22 -0.02 16.97
C PHE A 83 13.66 0.05 15.54
N TRP A 84 13.01 1.15 15.18
CA TRP A 84 12.37 1.30 13.87
C TRP A 84 13.37 1.56 12.75
N ALA A 85 14.51 2.22 13.03
CA ALA A 85 15.54 2.44 12.02
C ALA A 85 16.13 1.11 11.50
N ALA A 86 16.50 0.22 12.41
CA ALA A 86 17.03 -1.10 12.05
C ALA A 86 16.02 -1.94 11.27
N ARG A 87 14.74 -1.92 11.68
CA ARG A 87 13.68 -2.66 10.97
C ARG A 87 13.40 -2.09 9.58
N ARG A 88 13.37 -0.77 9.46
CA ARG A 88 13.22 -0.12 8.16
C ARG A 88 14.38 -0.48 7.22
N GLN A 89 15.62 -0.44 7.72
CA GLN A 89 16.79 -0.85 6.96
C GLN A 89 16.66 -2.30 6.48
N THR A 90 16.34 -3.24 7.38
CA THR A 90 16.10 -4.64 7.02
C THR A 90 15.01 -4.77 5.96
N ASN A 91 13.92 -4.02 6.08
CA ASN A 91 12.80 -4.08 5.12
C ASN A 91 13.27 -3.66 3.72
N VAL A 92 13.96 -2.55 3.62
CA VAL A 92 14.44 -1.99 2.35
C VAL A 92 15.54 -2.83 1.71
N GLU A 93 16.53 -3.25 2.50
CA GLU A 93 17.74 -3.93 1.99
C GLU A 93 17.53 -5.44 1.79
N LYS A 94 16.59 -6.06 2.49
CA LYS A 94 16.41 -7.52 2.51
C LYS A 94 15.00 -7.96 2.15
N SER A 95 13.96 -7.46 2.85
CA SER A 95 12.62 -8.00 2.70
C SER A 95 12.03 -7.68 1.33
N ILE A 96 12.06 -6.44 0.88
CA ILE A 96 11.51 -6.04 -0.43
C ILE A 96 12.22 -6.76 -1.58
N PRO A 97 13.58 -6.80 -1.66
CA PRO A 97 14.28 -7.54 -2.71
C PRO A 97 14.05 -9.06 -2.65
N SER A 98 13.94 -9.65 -1.45
CA SER A 98 13.69 -11.10 -1.33
C SER A 98 12.26 -11.48 -1.72
N MET A 99 11.30 -10.61 -1.43
CA MET A 99 9.89 -10.84 -1.83
C MET A 99 9.72 -10.80 -3.34
N GLU A 100 10.40 -9.92 -4.04
CA GLU A 100 10.37 -9.90 -5.51
C GLU A 100 10.85 -11.23 -6.11
N LYS A 101 11.97 -11.77 -5.63
CA LYS A 101 12.47 -13.10 -6.04
C LYS A 101 11.47 -14.22 -5.75
N LEU A 102 10.72 -14.11 -4.65
CA LEU A 102 9.65 -15.06 -4.33
C LEU A 102 8.47 -14.92 -5.29
N LEU A 103 8.12 -13.72 -5.72
CA LEU A 103 7.08 -13.50 -6.72
C LEU A 103 7.46 -14.16 -8.05
N GLU A 104 8.71 -14.02 -8.49
CA GLU A 104 9.24 -14.71 -9.67
C GLU A 104 9.21 -16.24 -9.49
N ALA A 105 9.80 -16.75 -8.41
CA ALA A 105 9.90 -18.19 -8.13
C ALA A 105 8.52 -18.86 -8.02
N ASN A 106 7.50 -18.14 -7.56
CA ASN A 106 6.12 -18.63 -7.47
C ASN A 106 5.28 -18.33 -8.72
N GLY A 107 5.89 -17.85 -9.80
CA GLY A 107 5.24 -17.60 -11.09
C GLY A 107 4.22 -16.45 -11.08
N ARG A 108 4.34 -15.51 -10.13
CA ARG A 108 3.43 -14.35 -10.09
C ARG A 108 3.69 -13.41 -11.27
N MET A 109 4.96 -13.23 -11.64
CA MET A 109 5.31 -12.46 -12.83
C MET A 109 4.99 -13.21 -14.11
N ASP A 110 5.18 -14.54 -14.15
CA ASP A 110 4.82 -15.37 -15.29
C ASP A 110 3.33 -15.25 -15.67
N ASN A 111 2.45 -15.04 -14.68
CA ASN A 111 1.02 -14.84 -14.95
C ASN A 111 0.77 -13.63 -15.86
N PHE A 112 1.49 -12.52 -15.68
CA PHE A 112 1.44 -11.36 -16.58
C PHE A 112 2.18 -11.64 -17.89
N LEU A 113 3.40 -12.16 -17.83
CA LEU A 113 4.23 -12.42 -19.01
C LEU A 113 3.57 -13.38 -20.00
N ARG A 114 2.84 -14.37 -19.51
CA ARG A 114 2.05 -15.30 -20.32
C ARG A 114 1.02 -14.58 -21.20
N LEU A 115 0.30 -13.62 -20.63
CA LEU A 115 -0.70 -12.86 -21.39
C LEU A 115 -0.06 -11.91 -22.42
N ALA A 116 1.18 -11.47 -22.18
CA ALA A 116 1.97 -10.72 -23.11
C ALA A 116 2.71 -11.59 -24.14
N SER A 117 2.45 -12.90 -24.17
CA SER A 117 3.16 -13.88 -25.02
C SER A 117 4.69 -13.90 -24.82
N LYS A 118 5.14 -13.58 -23.60
CA LYS A 118 6.55 -13.57 -23.20
C LYS A 118 6.94 -14.77 -22.33
N SER A 119 5.98 -15.62 -21.97
CA SER A 119 6.18 -16.85 -21.20
C SER A 119 5.19 -17.90 -21.63
N GLU A 120 5.62 -19.17 -21.69
CA GLU A 120 4.79 -20.36 -21.92
C GLU A 120 4.34 -21.01 -20.59
N ALA A 121 4.68 -20.41 -19.46
CA ALA A 121 4.34 -20.94 -18.14
C ALA A 121 2.82 -20.98 -17.94
N PRO A 122 2.27 -22.03 -17.31
CA PRO A 122 0.86 -22.08 -16.97
C PRO A 122 0.52 -21.06 -15.89
N GLN A 123 -0.78 -20.68 -15.79
CA GLN A 123 -1.28 -19.89 -14.67
C GLN A 123 -0.93 -20.55 -13.33
N ARG A 124 -0.40 -19.77 -12.39
CA ARG A 124 -0.01 -20.23 -11.06
C ARG A 124 -0.71 -19.46 -9.96
N GLY A 125 -1.16 -20.20 -8.96
CA GLY A 125 -1.80 -19.66 -7.77
C GLY A 125 -3.29 -19.40 -7.94
N PRO A 126 -3.94 -18.93 -6.88
CA PRO A 126 -5.38 -18.65 -6.85
C PRO A 126 -5.75 -17.41 -7.69
N ALA A 127 -7.05 -17.20 -7.91
CA ALA A 127 -7.59 -16.12 -8.71
C ALA A 127 -7.19 -14.69 -8.24
N TYR A 128 -6.76 -14.55 -6.99
CA TYR A 128 -6.30 -13.29 -6.39
C TYR A 128 -4.77 -13.12 -6.39
N SER A 129 -4.04 -13.95 -7.12
CA SER A 129 -2.56 -13.97 -7.13
C SER A 129 -1.94 -12.64 -7.58
N ASP A 130 -2.60 -11.90 -8.45
CA ASP A 130 -2.12 -10.61 -8.94
C ASP A 130 -1.91 -9.61 -7.80
N SER A 131 -2.71 -9.72 -6.73
CA SER A 131 -2.59 -8.88 -5.55
C SER A 131 -1.23 -8.99 -4.85
N ASP A 132 -0.52 -10.11 -5.01
CA ASP A 132 0.81 -10.29 -4.41
C ASP A 132 1.81 -9.31 -5.06
N VAL A 133 1.74 -9.14 -6.39
CA VAL A 133 2.55 -8.18 -7.13
C VAL A 133 2.16 -6.74 -6.77
N TYR A 134 0.87 -6.45 -6.68
CA TYR A 134 0.37 -5.11 -6.33
C TYR A 134 0.75 -4.68 -4.92
N LYS A 135 0.74 -5.59 -3.94
CA LYS A 135 1.21 -5.34 -2.57
C LYS A 135 2.72 -5.10 -2.52
N TRP A 136 3.48 -5.83 -3.33
CA TRP A 136 4.90 -5.55 -3.47
C TRP A 136 5.14 -4.15 -4.04
N MET A 137 4.37 -3.75 -5.07
CA MET A 137 4.42 -2.40 -5.63
C MET A 137 4.11 -1.32 -4.59
N GLU A 138 3.14 -1.57 -3.71
CA GLU A 138 2.82 -0.65 -2.60
C GLU A 138 4.01 -0.52 -1.64
N ALA A 139 4.62 -1.64 -1.23
CA ALA A 139 5.79 -1.65 -0.36
C ALA A 139 6.99 -0.94 -0.99
N ALA A 140 7.27 -1.19 -2.28
CA ALA A 140 8.30 -0.51 -3.05
C ALA A 140 8.03 1.00 -3.14
N GLY A 141 6.79 1.39 -3.42
CA GLY A 141 6.36 2.79 -3.45
C GLY A 141 6.61 3.52 -2.12
N PHE A 142 6.27 2.91 -0.98
CA PHE A 142 6.57 3.51 0.33
C PHE A 142 8.07 3.56 0.64
N ALA A 143 8.84 2.55 0.23
CA ALA A 143 10.30 2.57 0.38
C ALA A 143 10.92 3.73 -0.42
N LEU A 144 10.53 3.90 -1.67
CA LEU A 144 10.97 4.97 -2.57
C LEU A 144 10.56 6.38 -2.11
N GLN A 145 9.44 6.52 -1.40
CA GLN A 145 9.08 7.80 -0.77
C GLN A 145 10.06 8.21 0.34
N SER A 146 10.76 7.26 0.92
CA SER A 146 11.59 7.51 2.09
C SER A 146 13.07 7.70 1.76
N ALA A 147 13.56 7.18 0.65
CA ALA A 147 14.94 7.29 0.21
C ALA A 147 15.04 7.06 -1.30
N ASP A 148 16.02 7.68 -1.92
CA ASP A 148 16.35 7.42 -3.30
C ASP A 148 16.99 6.03 -3.44
N GLN A 149 16.43 5.18 -4.31
CA GLN A 149 16.84 3.80 -4.53
C GLN A 149 16.68 3.48 -6.02
N PRO A 150 17.65 3.84 -6.86
CA PRO A 150 17.55 3.69 -8.32
C PRO A 150 17.25 2.25 -8.75
N GLU A 151 17.93 1.26 -8.16
CA GLU A 151 17.74 -0.15 -8.51
C GLU A 151 16.31 -0.65 -8.21
N LEU A 152 15.74 -0.25 -7.06
CA LEU A 152 14.35 -0.56 -6.73
C LEU A 152 13.38 0.16 -7.66
N ARG A 153 13.72 1.37 -8.05
CA ARG A 153 12.94 2.16 -9.01
C ARG A 153 12.89 1.47 -10.37
N ASP A 154 14.05 1.09 -10.91
CA ASP A 154 14.17 0.43 -12.22
C ASP A 154 13.41 -0.90 -12.24
N LEU A 155 13.52 -1.68 -11.14
CA LEU A 155 12.78 -2.92 -10.99
C LEU A 155 11.25 -2.70 -10.97
N ALA A 156 10.78 -1.72 -10.21
CA ALA A 156 9.36 -1.37 -10.16
C ALA A 156 8.85 -0.88 -11.52
N ASP A 157 9.62 -0.06 -12.24
CA ASP A 157 9.28 0.41 -13.59
C ASP A 157 9.17 -0.76 -14.59
N LYS A 158 10.07 -1.75 -14.49
CA LYS A 158 9.99 -2.97 -15.30
C LYS A 158 8.69 -3.74 -15.02
N ILE A 159 8.37 -3.96 -13.75
CA ILE A 159 7.15 -4.68 -13.33
C ILE A 159 5.90 -3.93 -13.80
N ILE A 160 5.85 -2.61 -13.65
CA ILE A 160 4.73 -1.78 -14.12
C ILE A 160 4.51 -1.96 -15.63
N LYS A 161 5.58 -1.94 -16.43
CA LYS A 161 5.48 -2.16 -17.87
C LYS A 161 4.86 -3.52 -18.22
N GLU A 162 5.23 -4.58 -17.51
CA GLU A 162 4.66 -5.92 -17.73
C GLU A 162 3.18 -5.98 -17.31
N ILE A 163 2.80 -5.35 -16.20
CA ILE A 163 1.41 -5.28 -15.75
C ILE A 163 0.55 -4.54 -16.77
N VAL A 164 0.97 -3.36 -17.19
CA VAL A 164 0.16 -2.49 -18.07
C VAL A 164 0.07 -3.05 -19.50
N ALA A 165 1.09 -3.79 -19.96
CA ALA A 165 1.11 -4.40 -21.28
C ALA A 165 -0.02 -5.40 -21.52
N VAL A 166 -0.61 -5.97 -20.45
CA VAL A 166 -1.68 -6.97 -20.55
C VAL A 166 -3.07 -6.43 -20.22
N GLN A 167 -3.19 -5.11 -20.01
CA GLN A 167 -4.49 -4.50 -19.79
C GLN A 167 -5.32 -4.54 -21.08
N GLU A 168 -6.55 -5.03 -21.00
CA GLU A 168 -7.46 -5.09 -22.13
C GLU A 168 -7.93 -3.70 -22.59
N PRO A 169 -8.37 -3.55 -23.86
CA PRO A 169 -8.93 -2.30 -24.34
C PRO A 169 -10.12 -1.77 -23.53
N SER A 170 -10.88 -2.68 -22.90
CA SER A 170 -11.97 -2.36 -21.97
C SER A 170 -11.49 -1.69 -20.67
N GLY A 171 -10.19 -1.70 -20.40
CA GLY A 171 -9.59 -1.33 -19.13
C GLY A 171 -9.46 -2.49 -18.15
N TYR A 172 -10.08 -3.64 -18.41
CA TYR A 172 -9.98 -4.81 -17.53
C TYR A 172 -8.54 -5.31 -17.40
N LEU A 173 -8.15 -5.70 -16.19
CA LEU A 173 -6.83 -6.25 -15.91
C LEU A 173 -6.91 -7.27 -14.78
N ASN A 174 -6.71 -8.52 -15.12
CA ASN A 174 -6.60 -9.64 -14.20
C ASN A 174 -6.00 -10.81 -14.96
N THR A 175 -5.06 -11.56 -14.36
CA THR A 175 -4.38 -12.64 -15.08
C THR A 175 -5.12 -13.97 -15.02
N TYR A 176 -6.05 -14.14 -14.10
CA TYR A 176 -6.82 -15.37 -13.95
C TYR A 176 -8.13 -15.36 -14.76
N TYR A 177 -8.91 -14.27 -14.68
CA TYR A 177 -10.21 -14.19 -15.35
C TYR A 177 -10.08 -13.77 -16.82
N VAL A 178 -9.36 -14.62 -17.58
CA VAL A 178 -9.11 -14.49 -19.02
C VAL A 178 -9.49 -15.79 -19.75
N GLY A 179 -9.60 -15.77 -21.06
CA GLY A 179 -9.95 -16.95 -21.85
C GLY A 179 -11.26 -17.59 -21.38
N GLU A 180 -11.24 -18.86 -21.00
CA GLU A 180 -12.42 -19.60 -20.53
C GLU A 180 -13.02 -19.07 -19.22
N HIS A 181 -12.21 -18.43 -18.37
CA HIS A 181 -12.66 -17.82 -17.11
C HIS A 181 -13.23 -16.41 -17.29
N ALA A 182 -13.15 -15.81 -18.49
CA ALA A 182 -13.66 -14.46 -18.73
C ALA A 182 -15.18 -14.33 -18.50
N LYS A 183 -15.94 -15.41 -18.71
CA LYS A 183 -17.40 -15.48 -18.47
C LYS A 183 -17.78 -15.32 -16.99
N ASP A 184 -16.83 -15.57 -16.08
CA ASP A 184 -17.05 -15.57 -14.64
C ASP A 184 -16.76 -14.18 -14.01
N ARG A 185 -16.26 -13.22 -14.79
CA ARG A 185 -15.92 -11.86 -14.33
C ARG A 185 -17.11 -11.21 -13.65
N MET A 186 -16.85 -10.58 -12.51
CA MET A 186 -17.79 -9.77 -11.73
C MET A 186 -19.09 -10.50 -11.35
N THR A 187 -19.16 -11.83 -11.47
CA THR A 187 -20.31 -12.60 -10.99
C THR A 187 -20.37 -12.57 -9.46
N SER A 188 -21.57 -12.74 -8.89
CA SER A 188 -21.76 -12.73 -7.43
C SER A 188 -20.97 -13.82 -6.71
N GLU A 189 -20.77 -14.97 -7.32
CA GLU A 189 -19.94 -16.06 -6.80
C GLU A 189 -18.46 -15.67 -6.80
N VAL A 190 -17.97 -15.10 -7.90
CA VAL A 190 -16.60 -14.63 -8.01
C VAL A 190 -16.31 -13.47 -7.05
N GLN A 191 -17.25 -12.55 -6.83
CA GLN A 191 -17.08 -11.48 -5.84
C GLN A 191 -16.93 -12.04 -4.42
N ARG A 192 -17.62 -13.13 -4.11
CA ARG A 192 -17.52 -13.76 -2.79
C ARG A 192 -16.19 -14.49 -2.57
N TRP A 193 -15.66 -15.19 -3.58
CA TRP A 193 -14.54 -16.13 -3.43
C TRP A 193 -13.35 -15.84 -4.33
N GLY A 194 -13.56 -15.20 -5.47
CA GLY A 194 -12.54 -14.94 -6.50
C GLY A 194 -11.75 -13.66 -6.30
N HIS A 195 -12.24 -12.75 -5.45
CA HIS A 195 -11.52 -11.57 -5.00
C HIS A 195 -11.11 -10.60 -6.12
N GLU A 196 -11.91 -10.39 -7.17
CA GLU A 196 -11.60 -9.43 -8.24
C GLU A 196 -11.49 -7.99 -7.70
N LEU A 197 -12.48 -7.55 -6.89
CA LEU A 197 -12.45 -6.23 -6.25
C LEU A 197 -11.26 -6.07 -5.27
N TYR A 198 -10.84 -7.15 -4.64
CA TYR A 198 -9.65 -7.18 -3.82
C TYR A 198 -8.38 -6.93 -4.64
N ASN A 199 -8.25 -7.60 -5.80
CA ASN A 199 -7.11 -7.40 -6.70
C ASN A 199 -7.00 -5.95 -7.16
N ILE A 200 -8.11 -5.37 -7.68
CA ILE A 200 -8.08 -3.98 -8.15
C ILE A 200 -7.85 -2.99 -6.99
N GLY A 201 -8.39 -3.26 -5.81
CA GLY A 201 -8.12 -2.45 -4.63
C GLY A 201 -6.63 -2.36 -4.32
N HIS A 202 -5.91 -3.48 -4.31
CA HIS A 202 -4.45 -3.51 -4.12
C HIS A 202 -3.68 -2.90 -5.28
N MET A 203 -4.15 -3.06 -6.52
CA MET A 203 -3.56 -2.37 -7.67
C MET A 203 -3.60 -0.85 -7.49
N ILE A 204 -4.75 -0.31 -7.09
CA ILE A 204 -4.92 1.14 -6.87
C ILE A 204 -4.03 1.62 -5.72
N GLN A 205 -3.94 0.87 -4.61
CA GLN A 205 -3.06 1.21 -3.49
C GLN A 205 -1.60 1.25 -3.91
N GLY A 206 -1.12 0.22 -4.63
CA GLY A 206 0.24 0.17 -5.16
C GLY A 206 0.53 1.30 -6.14
N ALA A 207 -0.42 1.58 -7.04
CA ALA A 207 -0.33 2.66 -8.02
C ALA A 207 -0.23 4.05 -7.36
N ILE A 208 -1.03 4.32 -6.35
CA ILE A 208 -0.99 5.59 -5.60
C ILE A 208 0.34 5.72 -4.84
N ALA A 209 0.80 4.65 -4.16
CA ALA A 209 2.05 4.67 -3.43
C ALA A 209 3.23 4.95 -4.35
N TYR A 210 3.26 4.30 -5.53
CA TYR A 210 4.30 4.50 -6.53
C TYR A 210 4.26 5.89 -7.16
N TYR A 211 3.08 6.37 -7.56
CA TYR A 211 2.91 7.75 -8.05
C TYR A 211 3.41 8.80 -7.05
N ARG A 212 3.08 8.65 -5.77
CA ARG A 212 3.55 9.57 -4.71
C ARG A 212 5.05 9.48 -4.46
N ALA A 213 5.68 8.37 -4.82
CA ALA A 213 7.13 8.23 -4.73
C ALA A 213 7.85 8.92 -5.90
N THR A 214 7.32 8.78 -7.10
CA THR A 214 8.05 8.97 -8.34
C THR A 214 7.47 10.03 -9.26
N GLY A 215 6.18 10.33 -9.14
CA GLY A 215 5.43 11.14 -10.08
C GLY A 215 4.99 10.38 -11.34
N ASP A 216 5.40 9.12 -11.50
CA ASP A 216 5.00 8.30 -12.63
C ASP A 216 3.54 7.85 -12.49
N ARG A 217 2.73 8.11 -13.52
CA ARG A 217 1.30 7.83 -13.56
C ARG A 217 0.93 6.52 -14.24
N THR A 218 1.88 5.81 -14.81
CA THR A 218 1.63 4.67 -15.72
C THR A 218 0.70 3.63 -15.08
N LEU A 219 1.01 3.16 -13.88
CA LEU A 219 0.17 2.20 -13.17
C LEU A 219 -1.13 2.84 -12.64
N LEU A 220 -1.08 4.11 -12.21
CA LEU A 220 -2.25 4.85 -11.75
C LEU A 220 -3.26 5.05 -12.88
N ASP A 221 -2.81 5.43 -14.07
CA ASP A 221 -3.67 5.59 -15.22
C ASP A 221 -4.27 4.26 -15.70
N ALA A 222 -3.54 3.16 -15.55
CA ALA A 222 -4.10 1.81 -15.76
C ALA A 222 -5.21 1.49 -14.74
N GLY A 223 -5.02 1.84 -13.47
CA GLY A 223 -6.06 1.72 -12.44
C GLY A 223 -7.31 2.56 -12.74
N ILE A 224 -7.11 3.81 -13.18
CA ILE A 224 -8.21 4.70 -13.59
C ILE A 224 -8.97 4.10 -14.78
N ARG A 225 -8.27 3.62 -15.82
CA ARG A 225 -8.93 2.96 -16.96
C ARG A 225 -9.71 1.72 -16.54
N PHE A 226 -9.21 0.95 -15.56
CA PHE A 226 -9.97 -0.20 -15.05
C PHE A 226 -11.25 0.24 -14.34
N VAL A 227 -11.17 1.26 -13.48
CA VAL A 227 -12.35 1.75 -12.75
C VAL A 227 -13.35 2.38 -13.70
N ASP A 228 -12.94 3.35 -14.48
CA ASP A 228 -13.83 4.17 -15.31
C ASP A 228 -14.30 3.42 -16.57
N GLY A 229 -13.42 2.62 -17.18
CA GLY A 229 -13.72 1.91 -18.43
C GLY A 229 -14.42 0.58 -18.24
N PHE A 230 -14.14 -0.13 -17.15
CA PHE A 230 -14.70 -1.46 -16.92
C PHE A 230 -15.56 -1.56 -15.66
N LEU A 231 -15.04 -1.17 -14.49
CA LEU A 231 -15.73 -1.43 -13.23
C LEU A 231 -17.04 -0.67 -13.12
N LEU A 232 -17.02 0.65 -13.23
CA LEU A 232 -18.23 1.48 -13.08
C LEU A 232 -19.32 1.17 -14.10
N PRO A 233 -19.02 0.88 -15.39
CA PRO A 233 -20.06 0.49 -16.34
C PRO A 233 -20.69 -0.88 -16.09
N ASN A 234 -20.01 -1.79 -15.37
CA ASN A 234 -20.43 -3.18 -15.15
C ASN A 234 -20.83 -3.48 -13.68
N PHE A 235 -20.77 -2.51 -12.79
CA PHE A 235 -21.09 -2.64 -11.36
C PHE A 235 -22.42 -1.95 -11.05
#